data_0e8619f962950e5799a50d07e4516d65
#
_entry.id   0e8619f962950e5799a50d07e4516d65
#
_cell.length_a   1.000
_cell.length_b   1.000
_cell.length_c   1.000
_cell.angle_alpha   90.00
_cell.angle_beta   90.00
_cell.angle_gamma   90.00
#
_symmetry.space_group_name_H-M   'P 1'
#
loop_
_entity.id
_entity.type
_entity.pdbx_description
1 polymer ?
#
loop_
_entity_poly.entity_id
_entity_poly.type
_entity_poly.pdbx_seq_one_letter_code
_entity_poly.pdbx_strand_id
1 'polypeptide(L)'
;MTILSAFAPPRDRRLLKGLMGRSFERLGNAVRDVHGTEQIGYWRGLCQVKRGRSLLSRLVGWWFHFPPAGFYPRMSVTVLRDRLGEVWMRGFETHDIKTRLLPTEPGARIVRENFGLVEFDLKTGVKDGALTLDVVGMRTLGVPTPRFLWPHLRAEESQEDGWFRFDIKIDLPWRAPLIHYLGWLEGSAGLSKTRRAI
;
A
#
# COMPACT_ATOMS: atom_id res chain seq x y z
N MET A 1 6.45 -37.28 8.90
CA MET A 1 5.96 -36.67 7.65
C MET A 1 5.93 -35.16 7.88
N THR A 2 6.80 -34.43 7.21
CA THR A 2 7.39 -33.15 7.61
C THR A 2 6.44 -31.98 7.24
N ILE A 3 5.98 -31.24 8.25
CA ILE A 3 5.12 -30.03 8.11
C ILE A 3 5.90 -28.81 7.55
N LEU A 4 7.17 -28.96 7.21
CA LEU A 4 8.07 -27.87 6.76
C LEU A 4 7.92 -27.47 5.28
N SER A 5 7.07 -28.16 4.49
CA SER A 5 6.94 -27.88 3.05
C SER A 5 5.91 -26.81 2.69
N ALA A 6 5.10 -26.31 3.63
CA ALA A 6 4.01 -25.36 3.37
C ALA A 6 4.43 -23.89 3.32
N PHE A 7 5.67 -23.56 3.69
CA PHE A 7 6.19 -22.19 3.72
C PHE A 7 7.38 -21.97 2.79
N ALA A 8 7.36 -22.56 1.60
CA ALA A 8 8.31 -22.13 0.59
C ALA A 8 7.93 -20.70 0.17
N PRO A 9 8.82 -19.69 0.33
CA PRO A 9 8.53 -18.35 -0.14
C PRO A 9 8.23 -18.42 -1.64
N PRO A 10 7.28 -17.63 -2.15
CA PRO A 10 6.98 -17.60 -3.58
C PRO A 10 8.28 -17.42 -4.35
N ARG A 11 8.48 -18.21 -5.42
CA ARG A 11 9.70 -18.19 -6.27
C ARG A 11 9.98 -16.81 -6.86
N ASP A 12 8.97 -15.96 -6.96
CA ASP A 12 9.10 -14.57 -7.35
C ASP A 12 9.11 -13.69 -6.09
N ARG A 13 10.21 -12.95 -5.87
CA ARG A 13 10.37 -12.03 -4.73
C ARG A 13 9.41 -10.84 -4.77
N ARG A 14 8.71 -10.63 -5.87
CA ARG A 14 7.73 -9.56 -6.08
C ARG A 14 6.39 -10.01 -5.52
N LEU A 15 6.06 -9.50 -4.34
CA LEU A 15 4.93 -9.96 -3.55
C LEU A 15 3.61 -9.96 -4.33
N LEU A 16 3.20 -8.82 -4.88
CA LEU A 16 1.92 -8.72 -5.61
C LEU A 16 1.93 -9.54 -6.90
N LYS A 17 3.04 -9.57 -7.63
CA LYS A 17 3.15 -10.40 -8.83
C LYS A 17 2.98 -11.88 -8.50
N GLY A 18 3.59 -12.35 -7.42
CA GLY A 18 3.44 -13.74 -6.93
C GLY A 18 2.00 -14.07 -6.51
N LEU A 19 1.32 -13.15 -5.82
CA LEU A 19 -0.06 -13.34 -5.35
C LEU A 19 -1.10 -13.24 -6.47
N MET A 20 -0.93 -12.30 -7.41
CA MET A 20 -1.90 -12.02 -8.47
C MET A 20 -1.71 -12.88 -9.72
N GLY A 21 -0.51 -13.44 -9.92
CA GLY A 21 -0.18 -14.25 -11.09
C GLY A 21 -0.46 -13.49 -12.40
N ARG A 22 -1.16 -14.12 -13.35
CA ARG A 22 -1.49 -13.49 -14.65
C ARG A 22 -2.29 -12.19 -14.54
N SER A 23 -3.02 -11.98 -13.45
CA SER A 23 -3.79 -10.75 -13.25
C SER A 23 -2.90 -9.53 -13.05
N PHE A 24 -1.67 -9.71 -12.58
CA PHE A 24 -0.68 -8.63 -12.43
C PHE A 24 -0.33 -7.98 -13.77
N GLU A 25 -0.27 -8.75 -14.85
CA GLU A 25 0.06 -8.23 -16.20
C GLU A 25 -1.05 -7.36 -16.81
N ARG A 26 -2.25 -7.37 -16.21
CA ARG A 26 -3.37 -6.52 -16.62
C ARG A 26 -3.33 -5.13 -15.97
N LEU A 27 -2.43 -4.89 -15.02
CA LEU A 27 -2.22 -3.58 -14.40
C LEU A 27 -1.50 -2.64 -15.36
N GLY A 28 -1.73 -1.34 -15.23
CA GLY A 28 -0.99 -0.31 -15.93
C GLY A 28 0.51 -0.40 -15.67
N ASN A 29 1.34 0.05 -16.61
CA ASN A 29 2.80 -0.07 -16.52
C ASN A 29 3.34 0.59 -15.26
N ALA A 30 2.91 1.82 -14.94
CA ALA A 30 3.37 2.53 -13.75
C ALA A 30 3.04 1.77 -12.44
N VAL A 31 1.87 1.11 -12.37
CA VAL A 31 1.49 0.28 -11.23
C VAL A 31 2.40 -0.96 -11.14
N ARG A 32 2.65 -1.60 -12.30
CA ARG A 32 3.56 -2.75 -12.36
C ARG A 32 4.99 -2.38 -11.97
N ASP A 33 5.46 -1.19 -12.33
CA ASP A 33 6.80 -0.72 -11.99
C ASP A 33 6.96 -0.51 -10.49
N VAL A 34 5.96 0.09 -9.82
CA VAL A 34 5.98 0.26 -8.37
C VAL A 34 5.98 -1.08 -7.63
N HIS A 35 5.12 -2.01 -8.04
CA HIS A 35 4.96 -3.31 -7.40
C HIS A 35 5.85 -4.41 -7.97
N GLY A 36 6.56 -4.14 -9.06
CA GLY A 36 7.40 -5.11 -9.78
C GLY A 36 8.90 -5.01 -9.51
N THR A 37 9.38 -4.01 -8.76
CA THR A 37 10.81 -3.82 -8.44
C THR A 37 11.38 -5.02 -7.67
N GLU A 38 12.62 -5.46 -7.95
CA GLU A 38 13.15 -6.72 -7.40
C GLU A 38 13.71 -6.61 -5.99
N GLN A 39 14.34 -5.50 -5.61
CA GLN A 39 15.01 -5.35 -4.31
C GLN A 39 14.60 -4.07 -3.59
N ILE A 40 14.97 -2.91 -4.14
CA ILE A 40 14.71 -1.59 -3.57
C ILE A 40 14.07 -0.74 -4.64
N GLY A 41 12.91 -0.18 -4.34
CA GLY A 41 12.24 0.82 -5.15
C GLY A 41 12.20 2.15 -4.42
N TYR A 42 12.42 3.24 -5.14
CA TYR A 42 12.30 4.59 -4.62
C TYR A 42 11.57 5.47 -5.61
N TRP A 43 10.53 6.13 -5.15
CA TRP A 43 9.72 7.04 -5.95
C TRP A 43 9.55 8.37 -5.22
N ARG A 44 9.42 9.42 -5.98
CA ARG A 44 9.07 10.76 -5.49
C ARG A 44 7.78 11.20 -6.15
N GLY A 45 7.08 12.09 -5.50
CA GLY A 45 5.85 12.61 -6.04
C GLY A 45 5.22 13.64 -5.13
N LEU A 46 3.94 13.80 -5.30
CA LEU A 46 3.13 14.73 -4.54
C LEU A 46 1.88 14.04 -3.99
N CYS A 47 1.39 14.55 -2.87
CA CYS A 47 0.20 14.01 -2.23
C CYS A 47 -0.64 15.10 -1.60
N GLN A 48 -1.94 15.06 -1.84
CA GLN A 48 -2.95 15.78 -1.07
C GLN A 48 -3.47 14.87 0.03
N VAL A 49 -3.38 15.30 1.28
CA VAL A 49 -3.92 14.59 2.44
C VAL A 49 -5.11 15.35 2.98
N LYS A 50 -6.25 14.65 3.11
CA LYS A 50 -7.43 15.15 3.83
C LYS A 50 -7.65 14.31 5.09
N ARG A 51 -8.02 14.93 6.20
CA ARG A 51 -8.23 14.27 7.49
C ARG A 51 -9.67 14.42 7.96
N GLY A 52 -10.17 13.38 8.61
CA GLY A 52 -11.42 13.46 9.35
C GLY A 52 -11.32 14.43 10.53
N ARG A 53 -12.41 15.13 10.84
CA ARG A 53 -12.47 16.21 11.85
C ARG A 53 -13.03 15.75 13.19
N SER A 54 -13.62 14.54 13.27
CA SER A 54 -14.18 14.01 14.52
C SER A 54 -13.08 13.74 15.55
N LEU A 55 -13.40 13.75 16.83
CA LEU A 55 -12.46 13.44 17.90
C LEU A 55 -11.87 12.04 17.74
N LEU A 56 -12.70 11.06 17.34
CA LEU A 56 -12.24 9.69 17.08
C LEU A 56 -11.26 9.65 15.91
N SER A 57 -11.54 10.35 14.81
CA SER A 57 -10.62 10.44 13.66
C SER A 57 -9.28 11.07 14.03
N ARG A 58 -9.30 12.06 14.92
CA ARG A 58 -8.08 12.69 15.43
C ARG A 58 -7.27 11.74 16.29
N LEU A 59 -7.92 11.03 17.23
CA LEU A 59 -7.30 10.05 18.12
C LEU A 59 -6.68 8.89 17.32
N VAL A 60 -7.44 8.28 16.42
CA VAL A 60 -6.97 7.18 15.57
C VAL A 60 -5.82 7.66 14.67
N GLY A 61 -5.96 8.83 14.08
CA GLY A 61 -4.90 9.37 13.24
C GLY A 61 -3.62 9.74 13.98
N TRP A 62 -3.71 10.14 15.23
CA TRP A 62 -2.55 10.34 16.11
C TRP A 62 -1.89 8.99 16.44
N TRP A 63 -2.68 7.99 16.79
CA TRP A 63 -2.19 6.64 17.09
C TRP A 63 -1.41 6.01 15.93
N PHE A 64 -1.93 6.15 14.70
CA PHE A 64 -1.29 5.61 13.50
C PHE A 64 -0.23 6.57 12.89
N HIS A 65 0.09 7.68 13.55
CA HIS A 65 1.05 8.69 13.08
C HIS A 65 0.74 9.19 11.67
N PHE A 66 -0.54 9.30 11.32
CA PHE A 66 -0.94 9.80 10.01
C PHE A 66 -0.55 11.28 9.84
N PRO A 67 -0.05 11.70 8.66
CA PRO A 67 0.35 13.08 8.41
C PRO A 67 -0.84 14.03 8.58
N PRO A 68 -0.61 15.29 8.97
CA PRO A 68 -1.63 16.34 8.98
C PRO A 68 -2.32 16.51 7.63
N ALA A 69 -3.52 17.12 7.62
CA ALA A 69 -4.12 17.54 6.37
C ALA A 69 -3.27 18.61 5.70
N GLY A 70 -3.02 18.47 4.40
CA GLY A 70 -2.17 19.39 3.66
C GLY A 70 -1.82 18.89 2.27
N PHE A 71 -1.07 19.71 1.56
CA PHE A 71 -0.46 19.35 0.29
C PHE A 71 1.04 19.10 0.51
N TYR A 72 1.52 17.95 0.08
CA TYR A 72 2.90 17.49 0.21
C TYR A 72 3.56 17.40 -1.18
N PRO A 73 4.27 18.44 -1.62
CA PRO A 73 4.89 18.48 -2.96
C PRO A 73 6.13 17.59 -3.06
N ARG A 74 6.64 17.07 -1.94
CA ARG A 74 7.83 16.22 -1.86
C ARG A 74 7.57 14.92 -1.10
N MET A 75 6.48 14.25 -1.46
CA MET A 75 6.25 12.91 -0.94
C MET A 75 7.28 11.92 -1.50
N SER A 76 7.70 10.96 -0.69
CA SER A 76 8.53 9.85 -1.13
C SER A 76 7.94 8.51 -0.73
N VAL A 77 8.18 7.50 -1.55
CA VAL A 77 7.86 6.10 -1.24
C VAL A 77 9.11 5.26 -1.47
N THR A 78 9.50 4.52 -0.45
CA THR A 78 10.58 3.52 -0.53
C THR A 78 9.99 2.15 -0.23
N VAL A 79 10.27 1.20 -1.09
CA VAL A 79 9.88 -0.21 -0.91
C VAL A 79 11.14 -1.05 -0.82
N LEU A 80 11.30 -1.73 0.30
CA LEU A 80 12.38 -2.68 0.54
C LEU A 80 11.81 -4.09 0.55
N ARG A 81 12.38 -4.98 -0.25
CA ARG A 81 11.97 -6.39 -0.32
C ARG A 81 12.96 -7.28 0.41
N ASP A 82 12.44 -8.09 1.28
CA ASP A 82 13.20 -9.11 2.01
C ASP A 82 12.59 -10.52 1.78
N ARG A 83 13.07 -11.50 2.53
CA ARG A 83 12.58 -12.89 2.44
C ARG A 83 11.17 -13.07 3.00
N LEU A 84 10.69 -12.14 3.81
CA LEU A 84 9.39 -12.20 4.47
C LEU A 84 8.31 -11.46 3.72
N GLY A 85 8.67 -10.45 2.89
CA GLY A 85 7.71 -9.62 2.17
C GLY A 85 8.30 -8.26 1.79
N GLU A 86 7.50 -7.21 1.94
CA GLU A 86 7.87 -5.85 1.55
C GLU A 86 7.71 -4.90 2.73
N VAL A 87 8.70 -4.03 2.94
CA VAL A 87 8.61 -2.90 3.86
C VAL A 87 8.36 -1.64 3.04
N TRP A 88 7.25 -0.99 3.30
CA TRP A 88 6.87 0.26 2.66
C TRP A 88 7.10 1.42 3.62
N MET A 89 7.88 2.40 3.19
CA MET A 89 8.13 3.65 3.90
C MET A 89 7.60 4.80 3.06
N ARG A 90 6.64 5.53 3.61
CA ARG A 90 5.98 6.67 2.96
C ARG A 90 6.35 7.92 3.72
N GLY A 91 7.18 8.78 3.11
CA GLY A 91 7.65 10.03 3.70
C GLY A 91 6.78 11.21 3.29
N PHE A 92 6.31 11.98 4.28
CA PHE A 92 5.51 13.20 4.13
C PHE A 92 6.25 14.35 4.80
N GLU A 93 7.40 14.74 4.26
CA GLU A 93 8.28 15.79 4.83
C GLU A 93 8.68 15.54 6.29
N THR A 94 7.79 15.77 7.24
CA THR A 94 8.03 15.62 8.69
C THR A 94 7.37 14.39 9.30
N HIS A 95 6.67 13.59 8.52
CA HIS A 95 5.95 12.39 8.97
C HIS A 95 6.28 11.19 8.10
N ASP A 96 6.65 10.11 8.73
CA ASP A 96 6.92 8.84 8.05
C ASP A 96 5.94 7.76 8.51
N ILE A 97 5.36 7.07 7.54
CA ILE A 97 4.54 5.88 7.78
C ILE A 97 5.32 4.68 7.28
N LYS A 98 5.55 3.73 8.17
CA LYS A 98 6.20 2.47 7.84
C LYS A 98 5.23 1.32 8.04
N THR A 99 5.03 0.51 7.00
CA THR A 99 4.22 -0.70 7.06
C THR A 99 4.98 -1.89 6.50
N ARG A 100 4.54 -3.09 6.83
CA ARG A 100 5.06 -4.33 6.24
C ARG A 100 3.95 -5.09 5.55
N LEU A 101 4.17 -5.42 4.29
CA LEU A 101 3.29 -6.30 3.53
C LEU A 101 3.86 -7.70 3.54
N LEU A 102 3.01 -8.66 3.90
CA LEU A 102 3.35 -10.07 4.00
C LEU A 102 2.46 -10.90 3.07
N PRO A 103 2.98 -11.96 2.43
CA PRO A 103 2.15 -12.91 1.70
C PRO A 103 1.22 -13.64 2.68
N THR A 104 0.03 -13.97 2.21
CA THR A 104 -0.85 -14.92 2.87
C THR A 104 -0.79 -16.27 2.14
N GLU A 105 -1.86 -17.04 2.15
CA GLU A 105 -1.91 -18.31 1.46
C GLU A 105 -1.74 -18.15 -0.08
N PRO A 106 -0.96 -19.03 -0.71
CA PRO A 106 -0.78 -19.02 -2.16
C PRO A 106 -2.13 -19.09 -2.89
N GLY A 107 -2.34 -18.21 -3.87
CA GLY A 107 -3.55 -18.16 -4.67
C GLY A 107 -4.74 -17.41 -4.04
N ALA A 108 -4.67 -17.03 -2.79
CA ALA A 108 -5.75 -16.29 -2.10
C ALA A 108 -5.92 -14.86 -2.63
N ARG A 109 -4.92 -14.31 -3.32
CA ARG A 109 -4.86 -12.89 -3.75
C ARG A 109 -5.06 -11.92 -2.59
N ILE A 110 -4.60 -12.30 -1.42
CA ILE A 110 -4.68 -11.51 -0.19
C ILE A 110 -3.27 -11.17 0.23
N VAL A 111 -3.02 -9.90 0.51
CA VAL A 111 -1.79 -9.42 1.14
C VAL A 111 -2.13 -8.96 2.55
N ARG A 112 -1.27 -9.28 3.50
CA ARG A 112 -1.41 -8.75 4.88
C ARG A 112 -0.56 -7.52 5.03
N GLU A 113 -1.17 -6.40 5.39
CA GLU A 113 -0.47 -5.18 5.75
C GLU A 113 -0.47 -5.00 7.26
N ASN A 114 0.74 -4.93 7.83
CA ASN A 114 0.96 -4.76 9.26
C ASN A 114 1.30 -3.30 9.57
N PHE A 115 0.51 -2.71 10.46
CA PHE A 115 0.67 -1.37 11.04
C PHE A 115 1.03 -1.45 12.54
N GLY A 116 2.00 -2.25 12.88
CA GLY A 116 2.39 -2.48 14.29
C GLY A 116 1.40 -3.39 15.02
N LEU A 117 0.50 -2.82 15.84
CA LEU A 117 -0.46 -3.60 16.61
C LEU A 117 -1.69 -4.04 15.81
N VAL A 118 -1.88 -3.50 14.61
CA VAL A 118 -3.04 -3.80 13.75
C VAL A 118 -2.56 -4.36 12.42
N GLU A 119 -3.23 -5.42 12.00
CA GLU A 119 -3.00 -6.08 10.71
C GLU A 119 -4.29 -6.08 9.89
N PHE A 120 -4.15 -5.81 8.59
CA PHE A 120 -5.23 -5.89 7.63
C PHE A 120 -4.95 -6.96 6.60
N ASP A 121 -5.90 -7.85 6.36
CA ASP A 121 -5.90 -8.73 5.20
C ASP A 121 -6.60 -8.00 4.06
N LEU A 122 -5.84 -7.67 3.01
CA LEU A 122 -6.28 -6.87 1.87
C LEU A 122 -6.40 -7.78 0.64
N LYS A 123 -7.61 -7.91 0.11
CA LYS A 123 -7.85 -8.62 -1.15
C LYS A 123 -7.49 -7.73 -2.32
N THR A 124 -6.62 -8.24 -3.20
CA THR A 124 -6.21 -7.54 -4.41
C THR A 124 -7.16 -7.82 -5.57
N GLY A 125 -7.52 -6.79 -6.32
CA GLY A 125 -8.31 -6.85 -7.53
C GLY A 125 -7.68 -6.06 -8.68
N VAL A 126 -8.19 -6.28 -9.90
CA VAL A 126 -7.85 -5.47 -11.07
C VAL A 126 -9.15 -4.96 -11.69
N LYS A 127 -9.26 -3.65 -11.81
CA LYS A 127 -10.38 -3.00 -12.47
C LYS A 127 -9.84 -1.93 -13.44
N ASP A 128 -10.15 -2.05 -14.71
CA ASP A 128 -9.76 -1.10 -15.76
C ASP A 128 -8.25 -0.75 -15.76
N GLY A 129 -7.39 -1.76 -15.49
CA GLY A 129 -5.95 -1.58 -15.39
C GLY A 129 -5.46 -1.02 -14.04
N ALA A 130 -6.35 -0.66 -13.13
CA ALA A 130 -6.02 -0.23 -11.78
C ALA A 130 -5.96 -1.42 -10.81
N LEU A 131 -5.06 -1.34 -9.83
CA LEU A 131 -5.05 -2.21 -8.65
C LEU A 131 -6.08 -1.70 -7.64
N THR A 132 -6.93 -2.58 -7.16
CA THR A 132 -7.87 -2.27 -6.07
C THR A 132 -7.56 -3.12 -4.85
N LEU A 133 -7.76 -2.54 -3.66
CA LEU A 133 -7.55 -3.21 -2.38
C LEU A 133 -8.80 -3.07 -1.51
N ASP A 134 -9.31 -4.22 -1.04
CA ASP A 134 -10.47 -4.30 -0.15
C ASP A 134 -10.10 -5.00 1.15
N VAL A 135 -10.54 -4.46 2.31
CA VAL A 135 -10.33 -5.12 3.60
C VAL A 135 -11.24 -6.35 3.71
N VAL A 136 -10.62 -7.52 3.86
CA VAL A 136 -11.32 -8.80 4.03
C VAL A 136 -11.03 -9.45 5.39
N GLY A 137 -10.10 -8.89 6.17
CA GLY A 137 -9.75 -9.31 7.51
C GLY A 137 -9.06 -8.20 8.29
N MET A 138 -9.20 -8.22 9.61
CA MET A 138 -8.49 -7.33 10.53
C MET A 138 -8.16 -8.08 11.79
N ARG A 139 -6.93 -7.86 12.30
CA ARG A 139 -6.50 -8.33 13.62
C ARG A 139 -5.94 -7.18 14.43
N THR A 140 -6.20 -7.19 15.72
CA THR A 140 -5.59 -6.26 16.67
C THR A 140 -4.88 -7.09 17.73
N LEU A 141 -3.59 -6.85 17.95
CA LEU A 141 -2.73 -7.66 18.84
C LEU A 141 -2.78 -9.16 18.51
N GLY A 142 -2.86 -9.53 17.23
CA GLY A 142 -2.97 -10.91 16.77
C GLY A 142 -4.36 -11.54 16.89
N VAL A 143 -5.32 -10.88 17.56
CA VAL A 143 -6.69 -11.39 17.77
C VAL A 143 -7.60 -10.86 16.65
N PRO A 144 -8.44 -11.72 16.02
CA PRO A 144 -9.42 -11.29 15.03
C PRO A 144 -10.33 -10.19 15.58
N THR A 145 -10.41 -9.07 14.84
CA THR A 145 -11.24 -7.93 15.20
C THR A 145 -12.66 -8.12 14.64
N PRO A 146 -13.74 -7.89 15.42
CA PRO A 146 -15.11 -7.96 14.92
C PRO A 146 -15.36 -7.04 13.72
N ARG A 147 -16.12 -7.52 12.72
CA ARG A 147 -16.33 -6.81 11.45
C ARG A 147 -16.93 -5.42 11.61
N PHE A 148 -17.75 -5.17 12.61
CA PHE A 148 -18.36 -3.86 12.86
C PHE A 148 -17.33 -2.78 13.28
N LEU A 149 -16.10 -3.19 13.65
CA LEU A 149 -14.98 -2.29 13.96
C LEU A 149 -14.02 -2.11 12.79
N TRP A 150 -14.26 -2.78 11.65
CA TRP A 150 -13.36 -2.63 10.51
C TRP A 150 -13.52 -1.27 9.84
N PRO A 151 -12.42 -0.66 9.39
CA PRO A 151 -12.49 0.52 8.57
C PRO A 151 -13.06 0.20 7.19
N HIS A 152 -13.66 1.18 6.56
CA HIS A 152 -14.02 1.12 5.15
C HIS A 152 -12.84 1.66 4.34
N LEU A 153 -12.14 0.79 3.65
CA LEU A 153 -11.06 1.12 2.74
C LEU A 153 -11.60 1.17 1.30
N ARG A 154 -11.27 2.24 0.60
CA ARG A 154 -11.26 2.29 -0.87
C ARG A 154 -9.86 2.69 -1.28
N ALA A 155 -9.12 1.75 -1.84
CA ALA A 155 -7.79 2.00 -2.36
C ALA A 155 -7.76 1.60 -3.83
N GLU A 156 -7.33 2.54 -4.65
CA GLU A 156 -7.15 2.38 -6.08
C GLU A 156 -5.78 2.95 -6.47
N GLU A 157 -5.00 2.13 -7.16
CA GLU A 157 -3.72 2.52 -7.72
C GLU A 157 -3.77 2.32 -9.23
N SER A 158 -3.57 3.38 -9.97
CA SER A 158 -3.77 3.42 -11.42
C SER A 158 -2.60 4.08 -12.13
N GLN A 159 -2.65 4.08 -13.45
CA GLN A 159 -1.77 4.88 -14.28
C GLN A 159 -2.56 6.01 -14.92
N GLU A 160 -2.08 7.24 -14.80
CA GLU A 160 -2.63 8.43 -15.44
C GLU A 160 -1.46 9.20 -16.10
N ASP A 161 -1.53 9.45 -17.39
CA ASP A 161 -0.50 10.11 -18.19
C ASP A 161 0.92 9.52 -18.04
N GLY A 162 1.01 8.21 -17.81
CA GLY A 162 2.27 7.51 -17.59
C GLY A 162 2.77 7.51 -16.14
N TRP A 163 2.11 8.24 -15.24
CA TRP A 163 2.46 8.34 -13.84
C TRP A 163 1.68 7.33 -13.00
N PHE A 164 2.27 6.89 -11.91
CA PHE A 164 1.54 6.12 -10.90
C PHE A 164 0.67 7.07 -10.09
N ARG A 165 -0.64 6.84 -10.10
CA ARG A 165 -1.64 7.56 -9.31
C ARG A 165 -2.17 6.65 -8.22
N PHE A 166 -2.31 7.20 -7.01
CA PHE A 166 -2.98 6.52 -5.91
C PHE A 166 -4.12 7.38 -5.34
N ASP A 167 -5.21 6.71 -5.02
CA ASP A 167 -6.41 7.28 -4.41
C ASP A 167 -6.85 6.34 -3.28
N ILE A 168 -6.47 6.68 -2.04
CA ILE A 168 -6.65 5.82 -0.87
C ILE A 168 -7.49 6.55 0.15
N LYS A 169 -8.74 6.13 0.30
CA LYS A 169 -9.68 6.66 1.26
C LYS A 169 -9.97 5.63 2.35
N ILE A 170 -9.81 6.03 3.60
CA ILE A 170 -10.10 5.22 4.77
C ILE A 170 -11.12 5.98 5.60
N ASP A 171 -12.27 5.34 5.81
CA ASP A 171 -13.29 5.81 6.73
C ASP A 171 -13.32 4.87 7.96
N LEU A 172 -13.58 5.42 9.12
CA LEU A 172 -13.82 4.64 10.34
C LEU A 172 -15.09 3.79 10.20
N PRO A 173 -15.35 2.81 11.08
CA PRO A 173 -16.67 2.23 11.25
C PRO A 173 -17.72 3.35 11.29
N TRP A 174 -18.92 3.10 10.80
CA TRP A 174 -20.01 4.11 10.64
C TRP A 174 -19.70 5.20 9.61
N ARG A 175 -18.71 4.99 8.71
CA ARG A 175 -18.36 5.88 7.60
C ARG A 175 -17.91 7.29 8.01
N ALA A 176 -17.45 7.48 9.24
CA ALA A 176 -16.81 8.72 9.63
C ALA A 176 -15.45 8.86 8.91
N PRO A 177 -15.17 9.95 8.18
CA PRO A 177 -13.91 10.12 7.47
C PRO A 177 -12.72 10.03 8.43
N LEU A 178 -11.71 9.22 8.09
CA LEU A 178 -10.46 9.15 8.83
C LEU A 178 -9.35 9.86 8.06
N ILE A 179 -9.02 9.37 6.88
CA ILE A 179 -7.98 9.95 6.04
C ILE A 179 -8.22 9.63 4.57
N HIS A 180 -7.80 10.54 3.70
CA HIS A 180 -7.82 10.37 2.27
C HIS A 180 -6.50 10.88 1.70
N TYR A 181 -5.79 10.00 1.01
CA TYR A 181 -4.57 10.27 0.26
C TYR A 181 -4.91 10.28 -1.22
N LEU A 182 -4.56 11.34 -1.91
CA LEU A 182 -4.64 11.43 -3.37
C LEU A 182 -3.31 11.98 -3.87
N GLY A 183 -2.65 11.25 -4.76
CA GLY A 183 -1.35 11.69 -5.22
C GLY A 183 -0.82 10.92 -6.42
N TRP A 184 0.37 11.34 -6.86
CA TRP A 184 1.09 10.79 -7.98
C TRP A 184 2.54 10.55 -7.62
N LEU A 185 3.12 9.48 -8.14
CA LEU A 185 4.54 9.16 -7.99
C LEU A 185 5.19 9.06 -9.37
N GLU A 186 6.37 9.62 -9.46
CA GLU A 186 7.28 9.44 -10.58
C GLU A 186 8.30 8.34 -10.25
N GLY A 187 8.50 7.40 -11.17
CA GLY A 187 9.47 6.33 -10.97
C GLY A 187 10.91 6.82 -11.05
N SER A 188 11.82 6.16 -10.32
CA SER A 188 13.27 6.42 -10.34
C SER A 188 13.89 6.32 -11.74
N ALA A 189 13.25 5.66 -12.70
CA ALA A 189 13.66 5.63 -14.09
C ALA A 189 13.61 7.03 -14.78
N GLY A 190 12.77 7.96 -14.28
CA GLY A 190 12.73 9.36 -14.74
C GLY A 190 13.97 10.17 -14.35
N LEU A 191 14.57 9.88 -13.19
CA LEU A 191 15.76 10.60 -12.71
C LEU A 191 17.02 10.30 -13.54
N SER A 192 17.08 9.15 -14.23
CA SER A 192 18.20 8.78 -15.11
C SER A 192 18.15 9.50 -16.45
N LYS A 193 16.96 9.87 -16.94
CA LYS A 193 16.81 10.59 -18.22
C LYS A 193 17.16 12.08 -18.15
N THR A 194 16.91 12.71 -17.00
CA THR A 194 17.20 14.15 -16.81
C THR A 194 18.71 14.44 -16.65
N ARG A 195 19.53 13.45 -16.25
CA ARG A 195 20.99 13.60 -16.15
C ARG A 195 21.75 13.47 -17.48
N ARG A 196 21.09 13.10 -18.58
CA ARG A 196 21.72 13.01 -19.91
C ARG A 196 21.45 14.20 -20.85
N ALA A 197 20.78 15.24 -20.35
CA ALA A 197 20.43 16.43 -21.13
C ALA A 197 21.06 17.74 -20.58
N ILE A 198 22.27 17.62 -19.94
CA ILE A 198 23.12 18.78 -19.62
C ILE A 198 24.54 18.46 -20.11
#